data_daccba9036a75ce9883ec4d863461739
#
_entry.id   daccba9036a75ce9883ec4d863461739
#
_cell.length_a   1.000
_cell.length_b   1.000
_cell.length_c   1.000
_cell.angle_alpha   90.00
_cell.angle_beta   90.00
_cell.angle_gamma   90.00
#
_symmetry.space_group_name_H-M   'P 1'
#
loop_
_entity.id
_entity.type
_entity.pdbx_description
1 polymer ?
#
loop_
_entity_poly.entity_id
_entity_poly.type
_entity_poly.pdbx_seq_one_letter_code
_entity_poly.pdbx_strand_id
1 'polypeptide(L)'
;MITNVIVMSMITATLFAGIATADRKGDLEVVSAVDLSRYAGRWYEIARLPNRFEKKCADSVTATYTLRSDGKVDVVNRCRKANGEFTTAKGKAKIADKKTNAKLKVTFFWPFYGDYWILDLGPDYQYAVVGSPDRDYLWILSRTPQFDEQLYQQLVEKMAARGFETEKMIRTSHPAN
;
A
#
# COMPACT_ATOMS: atom_id res chain seq x y z
N MET A 1 25.58 -72.40 27.20
CA MET A 1 24.42 -71.67 26.70
C MET A 1 24.59 -70.21 27.06
N ILE A 2 24.99 -69.41 26.06
CA ILE A 2 25.22 -67.98 26.25
C ILE A 2 24.17 -67.26 25.37
N THR A 3 23.19 -66.58 26.05
CA THR A 3 22.10 -65.89 25.39
C THR A 3 22.54 -64.47 25.11
N ASN A 4 22.69 -64.13 23.83
CA ASN A 4 22.98 -62.74 23.36
C ASN A 4 21.69 -61.93 23.36
N VAL A 5 21.67 -60.89 24.17
CA VAL A 5 20.64 -59.84 24.12
C VAL A 5 21.07 -58.74 23.19
N ILE A 6 20.36 -58.58 22.08
CA ILE A 6 20.55 -57.48 21.11
C ILE A 6 19.73 -56.28 21.63
N VAL A 7 20.41 -55.24 22.07
CA VAL A 7 19.77 -53.94 22.40
C VAL A 7 19.63 -53.13 21.11
N MET A 8 18.41 -52.96 20.65
CA MET A 8 18.07 -52.20 19.46
C MET A 8 17.86 -50.72 19.89
N SER A 9 18.83 -49.86 19.60
CA SER A 9 18.78 -48.42 19.90
C SER A 9 17.93 -47.71 18.85
N MET A 10 16.76 -47.20 19.25
CA MET A 10 15.90 -46.36 18.42
C MET A 10 16.46 -44.92 18.44
N ILE A 11 17.01 -44.49 17.31
CA ILE A 11 17.37 -43.07 17.10
C ILE A 11 16.13 -42.34 16.63
N THR A 12 15.52 -41.54 17.51
CA THR A 12 14.43 -40.61 17.15
C THR A 12 15.04 -39.37 16.50
N ALA A 13 14.90 -39.23 15.19
CA ALA A 13 15.26 -38.02 14.47
C ALA A 13 14.18 -36.94 14.70
N THR A 14 14.50 -35.94 15.50
CA THR A 14 13.68 -34.73 15.69
C THR A 14 13.86 -33.82 14.48
N LEU A 15 12.86 -33.75 13.59
CA LEU A 15 12.81 -32.74 12.55
C LEU A 15 12.52 -31.36 13.19
N PHE A 16 13.54 -30.53 13.29
CA PHE A 16 13.35 -29.09 13.51
C PHE A 16 12.83 -28.46 12.22
N ALA A 17 11.52 -28.23 12.15
CA ALA A 17 10.95 -27.34 11.14
C ALA A 17 11.42 -25.92 11.48
N GLY A 18 12.45 -25.45 10.80
CA GLY A 18 12.89 -24.06 10.86
C GLY A 18 11.77 -23.17 10.35
N ILE A 19 11.14 -22.41 11.26
CA ILE A 19 10.26 -21.30 10.88
C ILE A 19 11.19 -20.26 10.25
N ALA A 20 11.21 -20.21 8.92
CA ALA A 20 11.85 -19.12 8.19
C ALA A 20 11.09 -17.84 8.55
N THR A 21 11.63 -17.03 9.46
CA THR A 21 11.22 -15.65 9.63
C THR A 21 11.58 -14.93 8.34
N ALA A 22 10.59 -14.72 7.48
CA ALA A 22 10.76 -13.88 6.30
C ALA A 22 11.28 -12.52 6.78
N ASP A 23 12.48 -12.16 6.35
CA ASP A 23 13.07 -10.85 6.59
C ASP A 23 12.15 -9.81 5.94
N ARG A 24 11.34 -9.11 6.76
CA ARG A 24 10.35 -8.13 6.32
C ARG A 24 10.99 -6.89 5.67
N LYS A 25 12.29 -6.85 5.54
CA LYS A 25 13.07 -5.68 5.08
C LYS A 25 13.71 -5.85 3.70
N GLY A 26 13.32 -6.86 2.92
CA GLY A 26 13.73 -6.96 1.52
C GLY A 26 13.31 -5.73 0.71
N ASP A 27 14.01 -5.43 -0.38
CA ASP A 27 13.69 -4.33 -1.28
C ASP A 27 12.23 -4.41 -1.74
N LEU A 28 11.46 -3.37 -1.43
CA LEU A 28 10.06 -3.28 -1.85
C LEU A 28 10.00 -2.95 -3.35
N GLU A 29 9.56 -3.93 -4.14
CA GLU A 29 9.42 -3.74 -5.59
C GLU A 29 8.27 -2.78 -5.91
N VAL A 30 8.45 -2.02 -6.98
CA VAL A 30 7.44 -1.14 -7.58
C VAL A 30 7.05 -1.66 -8.96
N VAL A 31 5.96 -1.15 -9.52
CA VAL A 31 5.60 -1.44 -10.92
C VAL A 31 6.70 -0.98 -11.88
N SER A 32 6.83 -1.68 -13.00
CA SER A 32 7.93 -1.49 -13.96
C SER A 32 7.94 -0.13 -14.65
N ALA A 33 6.75 0.48 -14.82
CA ALA A 33 6.61 1.80 -15.42
C ALA A 33 5.26 2.44 -15.07
N VAL A 34 5.23 3.76 -14.94
CA VAL A 34 4.01 4.57 -14.75
C VAL A 34 3.97 5.70 -15.77
N ASP A 35 2.92 5.74 -16.57
CA ASP A 35 2.53 6.91 -17.34
C ASP A 35 1.81 7.90 -16.42
N LEU A 36 2.48 8.98 -16.06
CA LEU A 36 1.95 9.96 -15.12
C LEU A 36 0.75 10.72 -15.69
N SER A 37 0.60 10.81 -17.00
CA SER A 37 -0.56 11.44 -17.64
C SER A 37 -1.81 10.60 -17.46
N ARG A 38 -1.69 9.27 -17.55
CA ARG A 38 -2.77 8.31 -17.25
C ARG A 38 -3.03 8.20 -15.75
N TYR A 39 -1.98 8.35 -14.93
CA TYR A 39 -2.10 8.30 -13.47
C TYR A 39 -2.77 9.56 -12.89
N ALA A 40 -2.68 10.69 -13.56
CA ALA A 40 -3.30 11.95 -13.17
C ALA A 40 -4.83 11.84 -13.05
N GLY A 41 -5.46 12.84 -12.42
CA GLY A 41 -6.91 12.88 -12.18
C GLY A 41 -7.29 12.40 -10.78
N ARG A 42 -8.58 12.09 -10.60
CA ARG A 42 -9.14 11.71 -9.30
C ARG A 42 -9.01 10.23 -9.04
N TRP A 43 -8.70 9.93 -7.78
CA TRP A 43 -8.70 8.60 -7.18
C TRP A 43 -9.56 8.60 -5.90
N TYR A 44 -10.28 7.52 -5.67
CA TYR A 44 -11.00 7.23 -4.44
C TYR A 44 -10.17 6.29 -3.59
N GLU A 45 -10.01 6.60 -2.32
CA GLU A 45 -9.38 5.67 -1.37
C GLU A 45 -10.37 4.55 -1.04
N ILE A 46 -9.99 3.32 -1.31
CA ILE A 46 -10.80 2.13 -0.98
C ILE A 46 -10.45 1.60 0.39
N ALA A 47 -9.17 1.60 0.72
CA ALA A 47 -8.69 1.21 2.04
C ALA A 47 -7.29 1.77 2.29
N ARG A 48 -6.90 1.82 3.56
CA ARG A 48 -5.56 2.25 3.98
C ARG A 48 -5.11 1.56 5.26
N LEU A 49 -3.81 1.54 5.53
CA LEU A 49 -3.31 1.34 6.89
C LEU A 49 -3.62 2.56 7.77
N PRO A 50 -3.83 2.38 9.09
CA PRO A 50 -4.00 3.49 10.01
C PRO A 50 -2.82 4.47 9.91
N ASN A 51 -3.11 5.76 9.75
CA ASN A 51 -2.08 6.78 9.66
C ASN A 51 -2.51 8.09 10.34
N ARG A 52 -1.52 8.91 10.71
CA ARG A 52 -1.75 10.17 11.43
C ARG A 52 -2.39 11.26 10.58
N PHE A 53 -2.24 11.20 9.25
CA PHE A 53 -2.66 12.26 8.34
C PHE A 53 -4.18 12.28 8.17
N GLU A 54 -4.82 11.12 8.31
CA GLU A 54 -6.23 10.90 8.03
C GLU A 54 -7.08 10.64 9.27
N LYS A 55 -6.52 10.86 10.48
CA LYS A 55 -7.26 10.68 11.75
C LYS A 55 -8.57 11.49 11.84
N LYS A 56 -8.65 12.59 11.12
CA LYS A 56 -9.86 13.46 11.06
C LYS A 56 -10.85 13.04 9.97
N CYS A 57 -10.46 12.13 9.07
CA CYS A 57 -11.30 11.69 7.96
C CYS A 57 -12.22 10.56 8.42
N ALA A 58 -13.53 10.74 8.26
CA ALA A 58 -14.53 9.71 8.52
C ALA A 58 -14.82 8.87 7.28
N ASP A 59 -14.95 9.52 6.11
CA ASP A 59 -15.28 8.87 4.84
C ASP A 59 -14.97 9.78 3.63
N SER A 60 -15.38 9.34 2.42
CA SER A 60 -15.32 10.11 1.16
C SER A 60 -13.92 10.63 0.84
N VAL A 61 -12.89 9.82 1.15
CA VAL A 61 -11.49 10.20 0.95
C VAL A 61 -11.14 10.09 -0.52
N THR A 62 -10.62 11.18 -1.07
CA THR A 62 -10.15 11.25 -2.47
C THR A 62 -8.79 11.92 -2.56
N ALA A 63 -8.01 11.51 -3.56
CA ALA A 63 -6.78 12.17 -3.98
C ALA A 63 -6.92 12.62 -5.44
N THR A 64 -6.54 13.84 -5.75
CA THR A 64 -6.49 14.35 -7.13
C THR A 64 -5.06 14.76 -7.45
N TYR A 65 -4.53 14.19 -8.53
CA TYR A 65 -3.19 14.47 -9.03
C TYR A 65 -3.25 15.26 -10.32
N THR A 66 -2.50 16.36 -10.40
CA THR A 66 -2.41 17.19 -11.59
C THR A 66 -0.94 17.32 -12.02
N LEU A 67 -0.62 16.79 -13.19
CA LEU A 67 0.73 16.89 -13.75
C LEU A 67 0.98 18.33 -14.20
N ARG A 68 2.10 18.88 -13.76
CA ARG A 68 2.54 20.24 -14.07
C ARG A 68 3.51 20.25 -15.26
N SER A 69 3.62 21.37 -15.94
CA SER A 69 4.58 21.55 -17.02
C SER A 69 6.05 21.42 -16.60
N ASP A 70 6.36 21.63 -15.29
CA ASP A 70 7.71 21.45 -14.73
C ASP A 70 8.00 19.98 -14.33
N GLY A 71 7.12 19.04 -14.68
CA GLY A 71 7.24 17.61 -14.38
C GLY A 71 6.94 17.23 -12.92
N LYS A 72 6.52 18.18 -12.08
CA LYS A 72 6.00 17.89 -10.74
C LYS A 72 4.52 17.59 -10.80
N VAL A 73 3.98 17.09 -9.68
CA VAL A 73 2.56 16.75 -9.56
C VAL A 73 1.97 17.55 -8.39
N ASP A 74 0.93 18.32 -8.65
CA ASP A 74 0.11 18.89 -7.57
C ASP A 74 -0.81 17.81 -7.03
N VAL A 75 -0.93 17.75 -5.70
CA VAL A 75 -1.72 16.74 -4.98
C VAL A 75 -2.78 17.46 -4.15
N VAL A 76 -4.04 17.06 -4.32
CA VAL A 76 -5.16 17.56 -3.52
C VAL A 76 -5.88 16.39 -2.89
N ASN A 77 -5.72 16.21 -1.58
CA ASN A 77 -6.47 15.22 -0.81
C ASN A 77 -7.68 15.90 -0.17
N ARG A 78 -8.84 15.22 -0.23
CA ARG A 78 -10.09 15.70 0.35
C ARG A 78 -10.78 14.55 1.06
N CYS A 79 -11.37 14.83 2.24
CA CYS A 79 -12.20 13.85 2.94
C CYS A 79 -13.31 14.55 3.71
N ARG A 80 -14.33 13.79 4.10
CA ARG A 80 -15.40 14.24 4.99
C ARG A 80 -15.03 13.88 6.43
N LYS A 81 -15.19 14.85 7.34
CA LYS A 81 -15.01 14.67 8.79
C LYS A 81 -16.29 14.10 9.43
N ALA A 82 -16.18 13.62 10.67
CA ALA A 82 -17.33 13.08 11.41
C ALA A 82 -18.47 14.09 11.63
N ASN A 83 -18.18 15.40 11.61
CA ASN A 83 -19.19 16.45 11.70
C ASN A 83 -19.86 16.78 10.34
N GLY A 84 -19.58 16.02 9.29
CA GLY A 84 -20.14 16.22 7.95
C GLY A 84 -19.38 17.22 7.06
N GLU A 85 -18.48 18.01 7.61
CA GLU A 85 -17.72 19.00 6.85
C GLU A 85 -16.61 18.34 6.02
N PHE A 86 -16.36 18.87 4.83
CA PHE A 86 -15.20 18.50 4.05
C PHE A 86 -13.94 19.27 4.46
N THR A 87 -12.82 18.56 4.46
CA THR A 87 -11.49 19.16 4.62
C THR A 87 -10.62 18.83 3.43
N THR A 88 -9.68 19.71 3.12
CA THR A 88 -8.77 19.58 1.99
C THR A 88 -7.34 19.82 2.44
N ALA A 89 -6.41 18.99 1.96
CA ALA A 89 -4.97 19.19 2.09
C ALA A 89 -4.34 19.30 0.69
N LYS A 90 -3.52 20.33 0.47
CA LYS A 90 -2.80 20.55 -0.79
C LYS A 90 -1.33 20.23 -0.60
N GLY A 91 -0.79 19.44 -1.49
CA GLY A 91 0.61 19.02 -1.47
C GLY A 91 1.22 19.03 -2.86
N LYS A 92 2.47 18.61 -2.92
CA LYS A 92 3.23 18.46 -4.18
C LYS A 92 4.00 17.16 -4.14
N ALA A 93 4.10 16.51 -5.30
CA ALA A 93 4.97 15.37 -5.48
C ALA A 93 6.05 15.65 -6.52
N LYS A 94 7.22 15.05 -6.33
CA LYS A 94 8.30 15.01 -7.29
C LYS A 94 8.69 13.57 -7.59
N ILE A 95 9.08 13.30 -8.83
CA ILE A 95 9.54 11.99 -9.24
C ILE A 95 10.91 11.74 -8.59
N ALA A 96 11.04 10.64 -7.87
CA ALA A 96 12.31 10.21 -7.27
C ALA A 96 13.06 9.21 -8.17
N ASP A 97 12.33 8.39 -8.93
CA ASP A 97 12.88 7.46 -9.91
C ASP A 97 12.30 7.76 -11.29
N LYS A 98 13.11 8.39 -12.15
CA LYS A 98 12.72 8.73 -13.53
C LYS A 98 12.72 7.53 -14.48
N LYS A 99 13.26 6.38 -14.07
CA LYS A 99 13.32 5.19 -14.92
C LYS A 99 11.94 4.55 -15.01
N THR A 100 11.25 4.45 -13.88
CA THR A 100 9.93 3.81 -13.79
C THR A 100 8.79 4.81 -13.57
N ASN A 101 9.08 6.02 -13.05
CA ASN A 101 8.12 6.98 -12.50
C ASN A 101 7.26 6.41 -11.35
N ALA A 102 7.59 5.24 -10.81
CA ALA A 102 6.81 4.57 -9.78
C ALA A 102 7.19 4.98 -8.36
N LYS A 103 8.35 5.62 -8.17
CA LYS A 103 8.79 6.15 -6.86
C LYS A 103 8.73 7.66 -6.88
N LEU A 104 7.87 8.22 -6.02
CA LEU A 104 7.71 9.65 -5.83
C LEU A 104 8.02 10.03 -4.38
N LYS A 105 8.27 11.31 -4.17
CA LYS A 105 8.35 11.96 -2.86
C LYS A 105 7.25 13.00 -2.77
N VAL A 106 6.38 12.90 -1.77
CA VAL A 106 5.21 13.77 -1.57
C VAL A 106 5.41 14.64 -0.34
N THR A 107 5.07 15.92 -0.43
CA THR A 107 5.05 16.84 0.71
C THR A 107 3.72 17.58 0.81
N PHE A 108 3.18 17.66 2.00
CA PHE A 108 2.08 18.56 2.40
C PHE A 108 2.59 19.68 3.32
N PHE A 109 3.82 19.55 3.81
CA PHE A 109 4.43 20.52 4.70
C PHE A 109 5.95 20.56 4.47
N TRP A 110 6.38 21.52 3.66
CA TRP A 110 7.81 21.70 3.36
C TRP A 110 8.61 22.02 4.64
N PRO A 111 9.82 21.46 4.85
CA PRO A 111 10.64 20.67 3.90
C PRO A 111 10.46 19.13 4.01
N PHE A 112 9.47 18.64 4.72
CA PHE A 112 9.31 17.21 5.01
C PHE A 112 8.64 16.48 3.85
N TYR A 113 9.28 15.41 3.36
CA TYR A 113 8.80 14.57 2.29
C TYR A 113 8.57 13.14 2.78
N GLY A 114 7.45 12.52 2.38
CA GLY A 114 7.17 11.11 2.53
C GLY A 114 7.39 10.34 1.23
N ASP A 115 7.71 9.06 1.35
CA ASP A 115 7.76 8.15 0.21
C ASP A 115 6.36 7.81 -0.28
N TYR A 116 6.21 7.74 -1.60
CA TYR A 116 4.98 7.39 -2.30
C TYR A 116 5.38 6.46 -3.46
N TRP A 117 5.31 5.15 -3.21
CA TRP A 117 5.74 4.14 -4.16
C TRP A 117 4.53 3.39 -4.70
N ILE A 118 4.40 3.34 -6.02
CA ILE A 118 3.31 2.63 -6.70
C ILE A 118 3.73 1.16 -6.80
N LEU A 119 3.09 0.32 -5.98
CA LEU A 119 3.44 -1.07 -5.75
C LEU A 119 2.68 -2.03 -6.67
N ASP A 120 1.47 -1.63 -7.06
CA ASP A 120 0.61 -2.34 -7.99
C ASP A 120 -0.26 -1.34 -8.75
N LEU A 121 -0.60 -1.67 -10.00
CA LEU A 121 -1.36 -0.78 -10.86
C LEU A 121 -2.18 -1.63 -11.84
N GLY A 122 -3.47 -1.40 -11.90
CA GLY A 122 -4.33 -2.07 -12.87
C GLY A 122 -3.94 -1.72 -14.31
N PRO A 123 -4.08 -2.65 -15.27
CA PRO A 123 -3.61 -2.47 -16.64
C PRO A 123 -4.20 -1.24 -17.32
N ASP A 124 -5.44 -0.88 -16.98
CA ASP A 124 -6.13 0.32 -17.49
C ASP A 124 -6.12 1.48 -16.49
N TYR A 125 -5.25 1.45 -15.49
CA TYR A 125 -5.18 2.45 -14.41
C TYR A 125 -6.48 2.59 -13.62
N GLN A 126 -7.29 1.51 -13.53
CA GLN A 126 -8.55 1.51 -12.78
C GLN A 126 -8.34 1.41 -11.27
N TYR A 127 -7.23 0.82 -10.81
CA TYR A 127 -6.80 0.82 -9.41
C TYR A 127 -5.29 1.04 -9.28
N ALA A 128 -4.85 1.43 -8.11
CA ALA A 128 -3.45 1.50 -7.72
C ALA A 128 -3.28 1.07 -6.25
N VAL A 129 -2.18 0.38 -5.95
CA VAL A 129 -1.72 0.16 -4.58
C VAL A 129 -0.47 0.98 -4.36
N VAL A 130 -0.50 1.78 -3.32
CA VAL A 130 0.56 2.72 -2.97
C VAL A 130 1.04 2.45 -1.57
N GLY A 131 2.34 2.49 -1.36
CA GLY A 131 2.93 2.30 -0.03
C GLY A 131 4.26 2.99 0.16
N SER A 132 4.84 2.81 1.32
CA SER A 132 6.16 3.30 1.68
C SER A 132 7.16 2.13 1.89
N PRO A 133 8.47 2.35 1.69
CA PRO A 133 9.48 1.29 1.79
C PRO A 133 9.61 0.69 3.19
N ASP A 134 9.27 1.44 4.24
CA ASP A 134 9.20 0.98 5.64
C ASP A 134 7.98 0.13 5.96
N ARG A 135 6.99 0.07 5.05
CA ARG A 135 5.68 -0.60 5.15
C ARG A 135 4.73 0.01 6.19
N ASP A 136 5.04 1.19 6.69
CA ASP A 136 4.18 1.90 7.65
C ASP A 136 2.93 2.49 7.00
N TYR A 137 2.96 2.70 5.68
CA TYR A 137 1.88 3.29 4.91
C TYR A 137 1.49 2.41 3.75
N LEU A 138 0.19 2.20 3.58
CA LEU A 138 -0.40 1.48 2.45
C LEU A 138 -1.78 2.07 2.13
N TRP A 139 -2.06 2.27 0.85
CA TRP A 139 -3.35 2.68 0.31
C TRP A 139 -3.74 1.82 -0.87
N ILE A 140 -5.02 1.46 -0.96
CA ILE A 140 -5.65 0.94 -2.17
C ILE A 140 -6.53 2.05 -2.72
N LEU A 141 -6.27 2.45 -3.94
CA LEU A 141 -6.95 3.53 -4.65
C LEU A 141 -7.71 2.98 -5.85
N SER A 142 -8.84 3.61 -6.20
CA SER A 142 -9.66 3.25 -7.36
C SER A 142 -10.13 4.48 -8.13
N ARG A 143 -10.45 4.31 -9.42
CA ARG A 143 -11.10 5.35 -10.22
C ARG A 143 -12.58 5.52 -9.89
N THR A 144 -13.18 4.52 -9.26
CA THR A 144 -14.59 4.53 -8.83
C THR A 144 -14.69 4.32 -7.32
N PRO A 145 -15.73 4.87 -6.67
CA PRO A 145 -15.94 4.66 -5.23
C PRO A 145 -16.38 3.23 -4.88
N GLN A 146 -16.92 2.48 -5.84
CA GLN A 146 -17.22 1.06 -5.73
C GLN A 146 -15.99 0.26 -6.16
N PHE A 147 -15.69 -0.81 -5.43
CA PHE A 147 -14.54 -1.66 -5.72
C PHE A 147 -14.94 -3.14 -5.61
N ASP A 148 -14.44 -3.96 -6.51
CA ASP A 148 -14.67 -5.39 -6.50
C ASP A 148 -14.05 -6.04 -5.27
N GLU A 149 -14.84 -6.80 -4.53
CA GLU A 149 -14.39 -7.40 -3.27
C GLU A 149 -13.38 -8.52 -3.48
N GLN A 150 -13.50 -9.29 -4.55
CA GLN A 150 -12.54 -10.36 -4.85
C GLN A 150 -11.17 -9.76 -5.19
N LEU A 151 -11.15 -8.70 -6.01
CA LEU A 151 -9.91 -7.97 -6.32
C LEU A 151 -9.31 -7.34 -5.05
N TYR A 152 -10.16 -6.79 -4.17
CA TYR A 152 -9.70 -6.24 -2.89
C TYR A 152 -8.95 -7.29 -2.07
N GLN A 153 -9.53 -8.48 -1.89
CA GLN A 153 -8.90 -9.56 -1.13
C GLN A 153 -7.58 -10.02 -1.76
N GLN A 154 -7.52 -10.15 -3.09
CA GLN A 154 -6.29 -10.49 -3.80
C GLN A 154 -5.18 -9.45 -3.57
N LEU A 155 -5.51 -8.15 -3.58
CA LEU A 155 -4.54 -7.08 -3.32
C LEU A 155 -4.06 -7.10 -1.86
N VAL A 156 -4.98 -7.32 -0.91
CA VAL A 156 -4.65 -7.45 0.52
C VAL A 156 -3.69 -8.61 0.76
N GLU A 157 -3.98 -9.80 0.23
CA GLU A 157 -3.11 -10.99 0.32
C GLU A 157 -1.74 -10.73 -0.32
N LYS A 158 -1.73 -10.12 -1.51
CA LYS A 158 -0.49 -9.75 -2.21
C LYS A 158 0.37 -8.79 -1.38
N MET A 159 -0.23 -7.82 -0.69
CA MET A 159 0.51 -6.88 0.16
C MET A 159 0.93 -7.51 1.48
N ALA A 160 0.14 -8.40 2.08
CA ALA A 160 0.55 -9.20 3.24
C ALA A 160 1.81 -10.02 2.94
N ALA A 161 1.86 -10.69 1.78
CA ALA A 161 3.05 -11.44 1.33
C ALA A 161 4.30 -10.55 1.14
N ARG A 162 4.10 -9.23 0.94
CA ARG A 162 5.16 -8.22 0.82
C ARG A 162 5.52 -7.55 2.15
N GLY A 163 4.97 -8.05 3.28
CA GLY A 163 5.30 -7.66 4.63
C GLY A 163 4.53 -6.46 5.19
N PHE A 164 3.42 -6.07 4.56
CA PHE A 164 2.49 -5.08 5.13
C PHE A 164 1.57 -5.73 6.16
N GLU A 165 1.24 -5.03 7.24
CA GLU A 165 0.29 -5.47 8.28
C GLU A 165 -1.17 -5.27 7.81
N THR A 166 -1.55 -6.01 6.77
CA THR A 166 -2.84 -5.79 6.07
C THR A 166 -4.07 -6.10 6.91
N GLU A 167 -3.93 -6.88 8.00
CA GLU A 167 -4.98 -7.12 8.98
C GLU A 167 -5.43 -5.84 9.71
N LYS A 168 -4.61 -4.79 9.67
CA LYS A 168 -4.92 -3.47 10.24
C LYS A 168 -5.60 -2.52 9.25
N MET A 169 -5.84 -2.96 8.01
CA MET A 169 -6.40 -2.06 6.99
C MET A 169 -7.82 -1.60 7.35
N ILE A 170 -8.06 -0.32 7.15
CA ILE A 170 -9.34 0.34 7.35
C ILE A 170 -9.98 0.56 5.98
N ARG A 171 -11.22 0.07 5.78
CA ARG A 171 -12.03 0.34 4.59
C ARG A 171 -12.58 1.77 4.65
N THR A 172 -12.52 2.47 3.54
CA THR A 172 -13.05 3.82 3.40
C THR A 172 -14.42 3.77 2.74
N SER A 173 -15.42 4.34 3.43
CA SER A 173 -16.77 4.43 2.90
C SER A 173 -16.90 5.61 1.93
N HIS A 174 -17.69 5.41 0.88
CA HIS A 174 -18.10 6.45 -0.06
C HIS A 174 -19.63 6.44 -0.20
N PRO A 175 -20.36 7.07 0.75
CA PRO A 175 -21.80 7.15 0.67
C PRO A 175 -22.24 7.83 -0.64
N ALA A 176 -23.32 7.32 -1.25
CA ALA A 176 -23.99 8.05 -2.33
C ALA A 176 -24.52 9.39 -1.78
N ASN A 177 -24.31 10.47 -2.49
CA ASN A 177 -24.86 11.79 -2.15
C ASN A 177 -26.35 11.84 -2.47
#